data_542a9026db9ebac10a50846da972a332
#
_entry.id   542a9026db9ebac10a50846da972a332
#
_cell.length_a   1.000
_cell.length_b   1.000
_cell.length_c   1.000
_cell.angle_alpha   90.00
_cell.angle_beta   90.00
_cell.angle_gamma   90.00
#
_symmetry.space_group_name_H-M   'P 1'
#
loop_
_entity.id
_entity.type
_entity.pdbx_description
1 polymer ?
#
loop_
_entity_poly.entity_id
_entity_poly.type
_entity_poly.pdbx_seq_one_letter_code
_entity_poly.pdbx_strand_id
1 'polypeptide(L)'
;AFYRNVPVCVVGGGDSACEEATFLTRFASEVYLIHRRDTLRASKIMADRALANPKIKPVWNSAVTGYMTDEAGEVSGVHLKNLKDGTTSELLLKCVFVAIGHEPNTAPFRKSLTTDSNGYLVQAGGMRTNVSGVFAAGDVADHVYRQAITAAGQGCAAAIEAERWLADSE
;
A
#
# COMPACT_ATOMS: atom_id res chain seq x y z
N ALA A 1 18.01 -1.03 -1.02
CA ALA A 1 19.45 -1.28 -1.24
C ALA A 1 19.72 -1.93 -2.61
N PHE A 2 18.82 -2.81 -3.09
CA PHE A 2 18.96 -3.51 -4.37
C PHE A 2 18.82 -2.59 -5.59
N TYR A 3 18.13 -1.45 -5.43
CA TYR A 3 17.79 -0.53 -6.52
C TYR A 3 18.58 0.79 -6.47
N ARG A 4 19.84 0.73 -6.00
CA ARG A 4 20.73 1.91 -5.98
C ARG A 4 21.11 2.33 -7.39
N ASN A 5 21.04 3.65 -7.65
CA ASN A 5 21.45 4.27 -8.90
C ASN A 5 20.72 3.74 -10.16
N VAL A 6 19.53 3.18 -9.99
CA VAL A 6 18.65 2.78 -11.09
C VAL A 6 17.32 3.55 -11.02
N PRO A 7 16.62 3.73 -12.16
CA PRO A 7 15.32 4.34 -12.17
C PRO A 7 14.27 3.40 -11.56
N VAL A 8 13.36 3.97 -10.78
CA VAL A 8 12.21 3.27 -10.17
C VAL A 8 10.93 4.07 -10.35
N CYS A 9 9.76 3.45 -10.15
CA CYS A 9 8.54 4.22 -10.08
C CYS A 9 7.74 3.93 -8.80
N VAL A 10 6.91 4.92 -8.44
CA VAL A 10 5.87 4.81 -7.42
C VAL A 10 4.53 5.07 -8.10
N VAL A 11 3.60 4.13 -7.99
CA VAL A 11 2.25 4.26 -8.52
C VAL A 11 1.33 4.71 -7.40
N GLY A 12 0.81 5.93 -7.50
CA GLY A 12 -0.04 6.49 -6.46
C GLY A 12 -0.15 8.01 -6.54
N GLY A 13 -0.72 8.64 -5.53
CA GLY A 13 -0.88 10.10 -5.51
C GLY A 13 -1.40 10.65 -4.19
N GLY A 14 -1.44 9.82 -3.14
CA GLY A 14 -1.71 10.23 -1.76
C GLY A 14 -0.41 10.49 -0.99
N ASP A 15 -0.54 10.79 0.30
CA ASP A 15 0.60 11.07 1.19
C ASP A 15 1.63 9.94 1.19
N SER A 16 1.20 8.68 1.28
CA SER A 16 2.09 7.52 1.23
C SER A 16 2.92 7.47 -0.06
N ALA A 17 2.30 7.75 -1.21
CA ALA A 17 3.02 7.76 -2.49
C ALA A 17 4.08 8.88 -2.55
N CYS A 18 3.76 10.07 -2.03
CA CYS A 18 4.69 11.19 -1.95
C CYS A 18 5.85 10.91 -0.98
N GLU A 19 5.54 10.27 0.15
CA GLU A 19 6.53 9.88 1.15
C GLU A 19 7.50 8.84 0.60
N GLU A 20 6.96 7.75 0.03
CA GLU A 20 7.75 6.69 -0.59
C GLU A 20 8.61 7.23 -1.75
N ALA A 21 8.03 8.03 -2.65
CA ALA A 21 8.79 8.64 -3.73
C ALA A 21 9.94 9.50 -3.21
N THR A 22 9.68 10.34 -2.19
CA THR A 22 10.71 11.18 -1.57
C THR A 22 11.79 10.33 -0.89
N PHE A 23 11.42 9.27 -0.19
CA PHE A 23 12.36 8.35 0.44
C PHE A 23 13.27 7.67 -0.59
N LEU A 24 12.70 7.19 -1.69
CA LEU A 24 13.43 6.48 -2.73
C LEU A 24 14.45 7.35 -3.47
N THR A 25 14.29 8.67 -3.49
CA THR A 25 15.30 9.58 -4.09
C THR A 25 16.68 9.51 -3.43
N ARG A 26 16.75 8.97 -2.21
CA ARG A 26 18.01 8.74 -1.50
C ARG A 26 18.85 7.64 -2.14
N PHE A 27 18.24 6.75 -2.89
CA PHE A 27 18.87 5.56 -3.45
C PHE A 27 18.80 5.53 -4.97
N ALA A 28 17.62 5.76 -5.53
CA ALA A 28 17.38 5.70 -6.97
C ALA A 28 18.07 6.84 -7.73
N SER A 29 18.36 6.62 -9.01
CA SER A 29 18.80 7.68 -9.92
C SER A 29 17.68 8.66 -10.22
N GLU A 30 16.49 8.14 -10.49
CA GLU A 30 15.23 8.87 -10.72
C GLU A 30 14.07 8.10 -10.14
N VAL A 31 13.00 8.81 -9.74
CA VAL A 31 11.75 8.25 -9.23
C VAL A 31 10.60 8.79 -10.06
N TYR A 32 9.97 7.94 -10.84
CA TYR A 32 8.77 8.29 -11.60
C TYR A 32 7.53 8.15 -10.71
N LEU A 33 6.82 9.27 -10.45
CA LEU A 33 5.57 9.26 -9.69
C LEU A 33 4.40 9.18 -10.67
N ILE A 34 3.89 7.96 -10.88
CA ILE A 34 2.81 7.69 -11.83
C ILE A 34 1.47 7.92 -11.17
N HIS A 35 0.70 8.87 -11.69
CA HIS A 35 -0.61 9.20 -11.14
C HIS A 35 -1.69 9.32 -12.22
N ARG A 36 -2.88 8.77 -11.92
CA ARG A 36 -4.02 8.73 -12.84
C ARG A 36 -4.72 10.06 -13.08
N ARG A 37 -4.36 11.13 -12.36
CA ARG A 37 -4.88 12.50 -12.49
C ARG A 37 -3.73 13.45 -12.78
N ASP A 38 -4.05 14.71 -12.98
CA ASP A 38 -3.08 15.81 -13.17
C ASP A 38 -2.70 16.53 -11.87
N THR A 39 -3.26 16.10 -10.74
CA THR A 39 -2.99 16.65 -9.41
C THR A 39 -2.94 15.54 -8.38
N LEU A 40 -2.02 15.65 -7.42
CA LEU A 40 -1.91 14.71 -6.30
C LEU A 40 -3.08 14.89 -5.32
N ARG A 41 -3.46 13.80 -4.64
CA ARG A 41 -4.43 13.83 -3.52
C ARG A 41 -3.75 14.01 -2.17
N ALA A 42 -2.43 14.01 -2.15
CA ALA A 42 -1.64 14.21 -0.95
C ALA A 42 -1.92 15.57 -0.31
N SER A 43 -1.64 15.71 0.97
CA SER A 43 -1.61 17.00 1.64
C SER A 43 -0.69 17.96 0.89
N LYS A 44 -1.02 19.24 0.93
CA LYS A 44 -0.28 20.26 0.17
C LYS A 44 1.23 20.22 0.49
N ILE A 45 1.58 20.05 1.75
CA ILE A 45 2.98 19.98 2.20
C ILE A 45 3.71 18.79 1.58
N MET A 46 3.08 17.60 1.54
CA MET A 46 3.69 16.40 0.99
C MET A 46 3.79 16.48 -0.54
N ALA A 47 2.75 16.99 -1.20
CA ALA A 47 2.76 17.20 -2.64
C ALA A 47 3.86 18.20 -3.07
N ASP A 48 3.92 19.36 -2.42
CA ASP A 48 4.92 20.40 -2.72
C ASP A 48 6.34 19.86 -2.50
N ARG A 49 6.58 19.12 -1.42
CA ARG A 49 7.88 18.47 -1.14
C ARG A 49 8.27 17.48 -2.23
N ALA A 50 7.35 16.62 -2.63
CA ALA A 50 7.62 15.62 -3.66
C ALA A 50 7.90 16.30 -5.02
N LEU A 51 7.09 17.26 -5.43
CA LEU A 51 7.23 17.95 -6.71
C LEU A 51 8.44 18.88 -6.77
N ALA A 52 8.90 19.41 -5.64
CA ALA A 52 10.13 20.19 -5.58
C ALA A 52 11.42 19.35 -5.68
N ASN A 53 11.34 18.03 -5.54
CA ASN A 53 12.52 17.18 -5.60
C ASN A 53 12.93 16.93 -7.05
N PRO A 54 14.16 17.31 -7.48
CA PRO A 54 14.59 17.21 -8.88
C PRO A 54 14.69 15.79 -9.41
N LYS A 55 14.79 14.79 -8.52
CA LYS A 55 14.81 13.38 -8.88
C LYS A 55 13.40 12.78 -9.08
N ILE A 56 12.36 13.44 -8.62
CA ILE A 56 10.98 12.96 -8.82
C ILE A 56 10.45 13.51 -10.14
N LYS A 57 10.02 12.59 -11.01
CA LYS A 57 9.45 12.89 -12.32
C LYS A 57 7.97 12.49 -12.30
N PRO A 58 7.03 13.44 -12.16
CA PRO A 58 5.62 13.12 -12.21
C PRO A 58 5.20 12.67 -13.62
N VAL A 59 4.45 11.56 -13.67
CA VAL A 59 3.85 11.02 -14.89
C VAL A 59 2.33 11.10 -14.71
N TRP A 60 1.76 12.19 -15.19
CA TRP A 60 0.37 12.54 -14.98
C TRP A 60 -0.58 11.80 -15.93
N ASN A 61 -1.85 11.68 -15.48
CA ASN A 61 -2.95 11.10 -16.26
C ASN A 61 -2.64 9.71 -16.79
N SER A 62 -1.82 8.94 -16.09
CA SER A 62 -1.28 7.68 -16.57
C SER A 62 -1.59 6.54 -15.62
N ALA A 63 -1.84 5.37 -16.20
CA ALA A 63 -2.00 4.11 -15.49
C ALA A 63 -1.01 3.09 -16.03
N VAL A 64 -0.47 2.26 -15.14
CA VAL A 64 0.31 1.07 -15.51
C VAL A 64 -0.67 0.01 -16.01
N THR A 65 -0.44 -0.50 -17.22
CA THR A 65 -1.26 -1.52 -17.86
C THR A 65 -0.56 -2.87 -17.98
N GLY A 66 0.75 -2.91 -17.74
CA GLY A 66 1.54 -4.13 -17.79
C GLY A 66 2.97 -3.89 -17.33
N TYR A 67 3.68 -4.98 -17.12
CA TYR A 67 5.09 -4.99 -16.73
C TYR A 67 5.92 -5.56 -17.86
N MET A 68 7.12 -5.02 -18.03
CA MET A 68 8.14 -5.55 -18.92
C MET A 68 9.17 -6.29 -18.07
N THR A 69 9.67 -7.41 -18.58
CA THR A 69 10.73 -8.19 -17.94
C THR A 69 11.92 -8.35 -18.89
N ASP A 70 13.09 -8.49 -18.32
CA ASP A 70 14.29 -8.89 -19.07
C ASP A 70 14.40 -10.42 -19.20
N GLU A 71 15.47 -10.90 -19.80
CA GLU A 71 15.73 -12.34 -20.03
C GLU A 71 15.84 -13.15 -18.71
N ALA A 72 16.19 -12.50 -17.61
CA ALA A 72 16.26 -13.12 -16.29
C ALA A 72 14.89 -13.12 -15.56
N GLY A 73 13.85 -12.55 -16.16
CA GLY A 73 12.52 -12.40 -15.55
C GLY A 73 12.41 -11.22 -14.58
N GLU A 74 13.45 -10.37 -14.50
CA GLU A 74 13.46 -9.19 -13.65
C GLU A 74 12.73 -8.02 -14.31
N VAL A 75 12.10 -7.14 -13.51
CA VAL A 75 11.42 -5.96 -14.04
C VAL A 75 12.38 -5.06 -14.80
N SER A 76 12.06 -4.78 -16.07
CA SER A 76 12.83 -3.91 -16.96
C SER A 76 12.09 -2.64 -17.34
N GLY A 77 10.78 -2.57 -17.07
CA GLY A 77 9.96 -1.41 -17.35
C GLY A 77 8.47 -1.65 -17.12
N VAL A 78 7.67 -0.66 -17.49
CA VAL A 78 6.20 -0.73 -17.45
C VAL A 78 5.59 -0.21 -18.74
N HIS A 79 4.46 -0.79 -19.12
CA HIS A 79 3.57 -0.22 -20.12
C HIS A 79 2.63 0.78 -19.47
N LEU A 80 2.54 1.97 -20.04
CA LEU A 80 1.69 3.05 -19.57
C LEU A 80 0.58 3.32 -20.57
N LYS A 81 -0.59 3.69 -20.05
CA LYS A 81 -1.69 4.25 -20.82
C LYS A 81 -2.02 5.63 -20.28
N ASN A 82 -1.99 6.63 -21.16
CA ASN A 82 -2.51 7.95 -20.83
C ASN A 82 -4.05 7.89 -20.82
N LEU A 83 -4.64 8.34 -19.71
CA LEU A 83 -6.10 8.25 -19.47
C LEU A 83 -6.89 9.40 -20.10
N LYS A 84 -6.21 10.46 -20.61
CA LYS A 84 -6.87 11.59 -21.31
C LYS A 84 -7.05 11.32 -22.80
N ASP A 85 -6.01 10.83 -23.45
CA ASP A 85 -5.98 10.66 -24.91
C ASP A 85 -5.90 9.18 -25.36
N GLY A 86 -5.70 8.26 -24.40
CA GLY A 86 -5.62 6.82 -24.66
C GLY A 86 -4.29 6.34 -25.24
N THR A 87 -3.31 7.24 -25.43
CA THR A 87 -1.99 6.87 -25.95
C THR A 87 -1.27 5.90 -25.01
N THR A 88 -0.48 5.02 -25.58
CA THR A 88 0.35 4.06 -24.86
C THR A 88 1.83 4.39 -25.01
N SER A 89 2.61 4.13 -23.98
CA SER A 89 4.05 4.31 -23.96
C SER A 89 4.72 3.30 -23.06
N GLU A 90 6.02 3.20 -23.18
CA GLU A 90 6.87 2.38 -22.31
C GLU A 90 7.75 3.26 -21.44
N LEU A 91 7.98 2.84 -20.22
CA LEU A 91 8.89 3.51 -19.28
C LEU A 91 9.85 2.48 -18.70
N LEU A 92 11.13 2.63 -19.05
CA LEU A 92 12.19 1.73 -18.60
C LEU A 92 12.54 2.06 -17.14
N LEU A 93 12.51 1.04 -16.29
CA LEU A 93 12.83 1.14 -14.87
C LEU A 93 13.10 -0.25 -14.28
N LYS A 94 13.61 -0.31 -13.06
CA LYS A 94 13.99 -1.59 -12.44
C LYS A 94 13.12 -2.02 -11.27
N CYS A 95 12.22 -1.15 -10.78
CA CYS A 95 11.30 -1.52 -9.69
C CYS A 95 10.03 -0.67 -9.70
N VAL A 96 8.92 -1.29 -9.35
CA VAL A 96 7.60 -0.67 -9.21
C VAL A 96 7.14 -0.77 -7.76
N PHE A 97 6.91 0.37 -7.13
CA PHE A 97 6.29 0.48 -5.82
C PHE A 97 4.82 0.86 -5.98
N VAL A 98 3.93 0.10 -5.37
CA VAL A 98 2.48 0.33 -5.51
C VAL A 98 1.95 0.97 -4.23
N ALA A 99 1.68 2.29 -4.28
CA ALA A 99 1.22 3.12 -3.17
C ALA A 99 -0.18 3.70 -3.43
N ILE A 100 -1.12 2.84 -3.87
CA ILE A 100 -2.50 3.22 -4.23
C ILE A 100 -3.47 3.26 -3.04
N GLY A 101 -3.00 2.91 -1.85
CA GLY A 101 -3.77 2.76 -0.61
C GLY A 101 -4.03 1.29 -0.27
N HIS A 102 -4.65 1.09 0.87
CA HIS A 102 -5.01 -0.22 1.39
C HIS A 102 -6.52 -0.36 1.50
N GLU A 103 -7.02 -1.53 1.16
CA GLU A 103 -8.34 -2.00 1.53
C GLU A 103 -8.16 -3.32 2.31
N PRO A 104 -8.69 -3.41 3.55
CA PRO A 104 -8.53 -4.63 4.35
C PRO A 104 -9.30 -5.79 3.72
N ASN A 105 -8.75 -7.00 3.83
CA ASN A 105 -9.30 -8.20 3.21
C ASN A 105 -10.48 -8.77 4.04
N THR A 106 -11.45 -7.92 4.35
CA THR A 106 -12.57 -8.18 5.27
C THR A 106 -13.90 -8.45 4.56
N ALA A 107 -13.95 -8.34 3.23
CA ALA A 107 -15.15 -8.53 2.45
C ALA A 107 -15.96 -9.81 2.80
N PRO A 108 -15.32 -10.98 3.03
CA PRO A 108 -16.04 -12.20 3.40
C PRO A 108 -16.78 -12.12 4.75
N PHE A 109 -16.31 -11.24 5.66
CA PHE A 109 -16.78 -11.16 7.04
C PHE A 109 -17.76 -10.01 7.29
N ARG A 110 -17.94 -9.07 6.36
CA ARG A 110 -18.75 -7.84 6.53
C ARG A 110 -20.22 -8.08 6.91
N LYS A 111 -20.74 -9.29 6.64
CA LYS A 111 -22.12 -9.65 7.01
C LYS A 111 -22.25 -10.13 8.45
N SER A 112 -21.15 -10.59 9.06
CA SER A 112 -21.16 -11.24 10.37
C SER A 112 -20.38 -10.45 11.42
N LEU A 113 -19.34 -9.75 11.01
CA LEU A 113 -18.47 -8.98 11.90
C LEU A 113 -18.65 -7.49 11.67
N THR A 114 -18.57 -6.73 12.75
CA THR A 114 -18.61 -5.26 12.70
C THR A 114 -17.36 -4.72 12.05
N THR A 115 -17.51 -3.83 11.06
CA THR A 115 -16.43 -3.09 10.43
C THR A 115 -16.58 -1.59 10.64
N ASP A 116 -15.45 -0.88 10.63
CA ASP A 116 -15.45 0.58 10.62
C ASP A 116 -15.82 1.13 9.21
N SER A 117 -15.82 2.46 9.07
CA SER A 117 -16.13 3.15 7.81
C SER A 117 -15.13 2.85 6.69
N ASN A 118 -13.93 2.38 7.02
CA ASN A 118 -12.86 2.03 6.09
C ASN A 118 -12.80 0.52 5.80
N GLY A 119 -13.68 -0.26 6.44
CA GLY A 119 -13.81 -1.70 6.25
C GLY A 119 -12.92 -2.56 7.16
N TYR A 120 -12.20 -1.97 8.11
CA TYR A 120 -11.43 -2.74 9.10
C TYR A 120 -12.34 -3.37 10.16
N LEU A 121 -11.99 -4.57 10.63
CA LEU A 121 -12.72 -5.23 11.71
C LEU A 121 -12.56 -4.46 13.03
N VAL A 122 -13.69 -4.20 13.69
CA VAL A 122 -13.72 -3.51 14.97
C VAL A 122 -13.45 -4.51 16.09
N GLN A 123 -12.44 -4.20 16.91
CA GLN A 123 -12.13 -4.96 18.13
C GLN A 123 -12.93 -4.39 19.31
N ALA A 124 -13.71 -5.24 19.96
CA ALA A 124 -14.58 -4.85 21.09
C ALA A 124 -13.88 -4.87 22.45
N GLY A 125 -12.56 -4.98 22.45
CA GLY A 125 -11.69 -5.06 23.62
C GLY A 125 -10.69 -6.20 23.46
N GLY A 126 -9.39 -5.88 23.58
CA GLY A 126 -8.35 -6.82 23.18
C GLY A 126 -8.48 -7.19 21.70
N MET A 127 -8.39 -8.49 21.39
CA MET A 127 -8.51 -9.01 20.03
C MET A 127 -9.93 -9.54 19.72
N ARG A 128 -10.90 -9.34 20.60
CA ARG A 128 -12.28 -9.86 20.47
C ARG A 128 -13.07 -9.06 19.45
N THR A 129 -13.93 -9.74 18.70
CA THR A 129 -14.90 -9.12 17.80
C THR A 129 -16.28 -8.99 18.47
N ASN A 130 -17.28 -8.52 17.73
CA ASN A 130 -18.67 -8.52 18.17
C ASN A 130 -19.29 -9.92 18.24
N VAL A 131 -18.62 -10.96 17.75
CA VAL A 131 -19.07 -12.36 17.79
C VAL A 131 -18.21 -13.13 18.78
N SER A 132 -18.85 -13.75 19.78
CA SER A 132 -18.17 -14.56 20.78
C SER A 132 -17.38 -15.69 20.14
N GLY A 133 -16.15 -15.92 20.60
CA GLY A 133 -15.23 -16.94 20.06
C GLY A 133 -14.58 -16.56 18.74
N VAL A 134 -14.79 -15.34 18.23
CA VAL A 134 -14.13 -14.82 17.05
C VAL A 134 -13.23 -13.67 17.41
N PHE A 135 -11.96 -13.78 16.98
CA PHE A 135 -10.89 -12.82 17.26
C PHE A 135 -10.36 -12.23 15.97
N ALA A 136 -9.95 -10.96 15.99
CA ALA A 136 -9.36 -10.27 14.84
C ALA A 136 -7.98 -9.73 15.20
N ALA A 137 -7.00 -9.95 14.30
CA ALA A 137 -5.62 -9.52 14.50
C ALA A 137 -4.95 -9.19 13.17
N GLY A 138 -3.92 -8.35 13.21
CA GLY A 138 -3.14 -7.95 12.05
C GLY A 138 -3.85 -6.94 11.15
N ASP A 139 -3.45 -6.89 9.89
CA ASP A 139 -3.84 -5.85 8.93
C ASP A 139 -5.35 -5.74 8.69
N VAL A 140 -6.13 -6.76 9.02
CA VAL A 140 -7.61 -6.71 8.91
C VAL A 140 -8.25 -5.82 10.00
N ALA A 141 -7.53 -5.52 11.10
CA ALA A 141 -7.97 -4.67 12.20
C ALA A 141 -7.02 -3.48 12.46
N ASP A 142 -5.75 -3.57 12.03
CA ASP A 142 -4.75 -2.51 12.19
C ASP A 142 -4.73 -1.56 11.00
N HIS A 143 -5.45 -0.43 11.10
CA HIS A 143 -5.41 0.62 10.09
C HIS A 143 -4.25 1.61 10.26
N VAL A 144 -3.47 1.51 11.34
CA VAL A 144 -2.41 2.48 11.71
C VAL A 144 -1.03 2.04 11.25
N TYR A 145 -0.56 0.91 11.76
CA TYR A 145 0.83 0.47 11.58
C TYR A 145 1.01 -0.42 10.36
N ARG A 146 0.19 -1.47 10.23
CA ARG A 146 0.25 -2.44 9.11
C ARG A 146 1.66 -2.98 8.89
N GLN A 147 2.29 -3.42 9.98
CA GLN A 147 3.63 -3.97 9.98
C GLN A 147 3.60 -5.46 10.37
N ALA A 148 4.51 -6.25 9.80
CA ALA A 148 4.61 -7.68 10.10
C ALA A 148 4.80 -7.94 11.61
N ILE A 149 5.58 -7.12 12.29
CA ILE A 149 5.84 -7.29 13.73
C ILE A 149 4.59 -6.96 14.57
N THR A 150 3.81 -5.94 14.21
CA THR A 150 2.56 -5.63 14.91
C THR A 150 1.51 -6.70 14.66
N ALA A 151 1.41 -7.21 13.43
CA ALA A 151 0.52 -8.32 13.10
C ALA A 151 0.88 -9.60 13.88
N ALA A 152 2.17 -9.92 13.99
CA ALA A 152 2.64 -11.05 14.80
C ALA A 152 2.29 -10.90 16.28
N GLY A 153 2.50 -9.71 16.86
CA GLY A 153 2.14 -9.41 18.24
C GLY A 153 0.64 -9.51 18.51
N GLN A 154 -0.18 -8.96 17.62
CA GLN A 154 -1.64 -9.07 17.70
C GLN A 154 -2.10 -10.52 17.53
N GLY A 155 -1.49 -11.28 16.62
CA GLY A 155 -1.78 -12.70 16.43
C GLY A 155 -1.48 -13.53 17.68
N CYS A 156 -0.36 -13.27 18.36
CA CYS A 156 -0.04 -13.87 19.67
C CYS A 156 -1.10 -13.52 20.72
N ALA A 157 -1.50 -12.25 20.82
CA ALA A 157 -2.54 -11.82 21.75
C ALA A 157 -3.88 -12.51 21.46
N ALA A 158 -4.28 -12.61 20.18
CA ALA A 158 -5.50 -13.29 19.78
C ALA A 158 -5.49 -14.77 20.14
N ALA A 159 -4.36 -15.46 19.97
CA ALA A 159 -4.22 -16.87 20.35
C ALA A 159 -4.37 -17.07 21.86
N ILE A 160 -3.75 -16.22 22.68
CA ILE A 160 -3.88 -16.28 24.15
C ILE A 160 -5.32 -15.99 24.59
N GLU A 161 -5.98 -15.01 23.96
CA GLU A 161 -7.37 -14.72 24.30
C GLU A 161 -8.33 -15.85 23.86
N ALA A 162 -8.05 -16.51 22.74
CA ALA A 162 -8.82 -17.67 22.30
C ALA A 162 -8.66 -18.86 23.25
N GLU A 163 -7.45 -19.15 23.72
CA GLU A 163 -7.17 -20.19 24.71
C GLU A 163 -7.96 -19.93 26.02
N ARG A 164 -7.92 -18.70 26.53
CA ARG A 164 -8.66 -18.33 27.75
C ARG A 164 -10.17 -18.42 27.54
N TRP A 165 -10.67 -17.97 26.41
CA TRP A 165 -12.08 -18.05 26.08
C TRP A 165 -12.58 -19.51 26.02
N LEU A 166 -11.77 -20.43 25.47
CA LEU A 166 -12.10 -21.85 25.44
C LEU A 166 -12.15 -22.45 26.84
N ALA A 167 -11.15 -22.13 27.69
CA ALA A 167 -11.12 -22.62 29.08
C ALA A 167 -12.30 -22.10 29.92
N ASP A 168 -12.78 -20.87 29.69
CA ASP A 168 -13.94 -20.28 30.37
C ASP A 168 -15.29 -20.83 29.83
N SER A 169 -15.26 -21.55 28.70
CA SER A 169 -16.46 -22.05 28.01
C SER A 169 -16.72 -23.55 28.25
N GLU A 170 -15.78 -24.23 28.91
CA GLU A 170 -15.90 -25.62 29.40
C GLU A 170 -16.55 -25.65 30.81
#